data_b683b293b74a67fd91d942b5c8f7e425
#
_entry.id   b683b293b74a67fd91d942b5c8f7e425
#
_cell.length_a   1.000
_cell.length_b   1.000
_cell.length_c   1.000
_cell.angle_alpha   90.00
_cell.angle_beta   90.00
_cell.angle_gamma   90.00
#
_symmetry.space_group_name_H-M   'P 1'
#
loop_
_entity.id
_entity.type
_entity.pdbx_description
1 polymer ?
#
loop_
_entity_poly.entity_id
_entity_poly.type
_entity_poly.pdbx_seq_one_letter_code
_entity_poly.pdbx_strand_id
1 'polypeptide(L)'
;MPRIYEYLGILIFFYSNEHEPIHVHGNKGGFESKAEFYIINGIVSEIKILNIKGEKPLKGKNLSDFIEFLERFADKIIEKWISYFVYHKDVDFERISKRIKWKFQ
;
A
#
# COMPACT_ATOMS: atom_id res chain seq x y z
N MET A 1 -2.05 6.53 13.02
CA MET A 1 -2.13 5.67 11.81
C MET A 1 -2.17 6.54 10.58
N PRO A 2 -1.02 6.75 9.93
CA PRO A 2 -0.98 7.63 8.75
C PRO A 2 -1.64 6.98 7.54
N ARG A 3 -2.63 7.66 7.02
CA ARG A 3 -3.28 7.28 5.76
C ARG A 3 -2.51 7.92 4.63
N ILE A 4 -2.24 7.17 3.58
CA ILE A 4 -1.48 7.69 2.45
C ILE A 4 -2.26 7.75 1.16
N TYR A 5 -3.13 6.78 0.92
CA TYR A 5 -3.97 6.73 -0.27
C TYR A 5 -5.33 6.13 0.03
N GLU A 6 -6.30 6.46 -0.82
CA GLU A 6 -7.52 5.70 -0.94
C GLU A 6 -7.74 5.44 -2.43
N TYR A 7 -7.86 4.17 -2.80
CA TYR A 7 -8.04 3.76 -4.19
C TYR A 7 -9.30 2.92 -4.32
N LEU A 8 -10.30 3.44 -5.03
CA LEU A 8 -11.57 2.74 -5.25
C LEU A 8 -12.19 2.22 -3.95
N GLY A 9 -12.11 3.03 -2.90
CA GLY A 9 -12.64 2.69 -1.59
C GLY A 9 -11.70 1.87 -0.71
N ILE A 10 -10.52 1.47 -1.20
CA ILE A 10 -9.51 0.78 -0.40
C ILE A 10 -8.66 1.82 0.30
N LEU A 11 -8.68 1.83 1.62
CA LEU A 11 -7.83 2.73 2.40
C LEU A 11 -6.45 2.10 2.54
N ILE A 12 -5.41 2.86 2.20
CA ILE A 12 -4.01 2.40 2.25
C ILE A 12 -3.28 3.26 3.28
N PHE A 13 -2.61 2.59 4.22
CA PHE A 13 -2.07 3.28 5.39
C PHE A 13 -0.88 2.53 5.99
N PHE A 14 -0.14 3.24 6.88
CA PHE A 14 0.91 2.68 7.72
C PHE A 14 0.40 2.58 9.16
N TYR A 15 0.96 1.68 9.94
CA TYR A 15 0.89 1.80 11.41
C TYR A 15 2.09 2.62 11.87
N SER A 16 1.93 3.38 12.93
CA SER A 16 2.94 4.36 13.36
C SER A 16 4.18 3.75 14.00
N ASN A 17 4.15 2.50 14.37
CA ASN A 17 5.29 1.82 15.04
C ASN A 17 5.85 0.67 14.20
N GLU A 18 5.77 0.78 12.89
CA GLU A 18 6.21 -0.30 12.02
C GLU A 18 7.71 -0.27 11.75
N HIS A 19 8.23 -1.44 11.36
CA HIS A 19 9.63 -1.68 11.06
C HIS A 19 9.76 -2.25 9.66
N GLU A 20 10.99 -2.46 9.22
CA GLU A 20 11.23 -3.15 7.95
C GLU A 20 10.80 -4.61 8.04
N PRO A 21 10.39 -5.20 6.91
CA PRO A 21 10.45 -4.62 5.56
C PRO A 21 9.41 -3.52 5.37
N ILE A 22 9.65 -2.67 4.36
CA ILE A 22 8.72 -1.60 4.01
C ILE A 22 7.39 -2.25 3.65
N HIS A 23 6.31 -1.79 4.28
CA HIS A 23 5.00 -2.38 4.02
C HIS A 23 3.87 -1.40 4.25
N VAL A 24 2.73 -1.73 3.66
CA VAL A 24 1.49 -0.96 3.82
C VAL A 24 0.35 -1.92 4.11
N HIS A 25 -0.74 -1.37 4.62
CA HIS A 25 -1.99 -2.08 4.85
C HIS A 25 -3.05 -1.54 3.90
N GLY A 26 -3.95 -2.40 3.45
CA GLY A 26 -5.11 -2.02 2.67
C GLY A 26 -6.37 -2.56 3.33
N ASN A 27 -7.35 -1.68 3.54
CA ASN A 27 -8.61 -2.05 4.19
C ASN A 27 -9.81 -1.58 3.38
N LYS A 28 -10.78 -2.45 3.20
CA LYS A 28 -12.07 -2.07 2.63
C LYS A 28 -13.17 -2.93 3.23
N GLY A 29 -14.16 -2.27 3.82
CA GLY A 29 -15.32 -2.97 4.36
C GLY A 29 -15.00 -3.95 5.48
N GLY A 30 -13.97 -3.69 6.27
CA GLY A 30 -13.57 -4.58 7.36
C GLY A 30 -12.65 -5.73 6.93
N PHE A 31 -12.28 -5.79 5.65
CA PHE A 31 -11.30 -6.76 5.15
C PHE A 31 -9.96 -6.07 5.01
N GLU A 32 -8.91 -6.67 5.52
CA GLU A 32 -7.59 -6.03 5.54
C GLU A 32 -6.49 -7.01 5.16
N SER A 33 -5.55 -6.53 4.33
CA SER A 33 -4.35 -7.28 3.96
C SER A 33 -3.14 -6.38 4.08
N LYS A 34 -1.96 -6.99 4.15
CA LYS A 34 -0.68 -6.30 4.22
C LYS A 34 0.12 -6.60 2.97
N ALA A 35 0.89 -5.63 2.51
CA ALA A 35 1.81 -5.82 1.38
C ALA A 35 3.20 -5.39 1.81
N GLU A 36 4.18 -6.29 1.63
CA GLU A 36 5.59 -6.04 1.89
C GLU A 36 6.32 -5.82 0.58
N PHE A 37 7.19 -4.81 0.57
CA PHE A 37 8.00 -4.48 -0.60
C PHE A 37 9.43 -4.93 -0.37
N TYR A 38 9.96 -5.74 -1.27
CA TYR A 38 11.34 -6.20 -1.23
C TYR A 38 12.14 -5.48 -2.30
N ILE A 39 13.19 -4.79 -1.87
CA ILE A 39 13.99 -3.92 -2.72
C ILE A 39 15.40 -4.48 -2.84
N ILE A 40 15.86 -4.69 -4.07
CA ILE A 40 17.21 -5.17 -4.37
C ILE A 40 17.84 -4.19 -5.34
N ASN A 41 19.01 -3.64 -4.96
CA ASN A 41 19.73 -2.67 -5.77
C ASN A 41 18.86 -1.48 -6.21
N GLY A 42 18.01 -1.00 -5.28
CA GLY A 42 17.17 0.16 -5.54
C GLY A 42 15.92 -0.11 -6.36
N ILE A 43 15.65 -1.37 -6.68
CA ILE A 43 14.52 -1.77 -7.52
C ILE A 43 13.60 -2.69 -6.71
N VAL A 44 12.29 -2.44 -6.79
CA VAL A 44 11.30 -3.32 -6.18
C VAL A 44 11.32 -4.65 -6.92
N SER A 45 11.84 -5.69 -6.27
CA SER A 45 11.95 -7.01 -6.86
C SER A 45 10.71 -7.86 -6.64
N GLU A 46 9.97 -7.59 -5.56
CA GLU A 46 8.79 -8.37 -5.19
C GLU A 46 7.87 -7.55 -4.31
N ILE A 47 6.56 -7.73 -4.50
CA ILE A 47 5.53 -7.23 -3.60
C ILE A 47 4.80 -8.45 -3.08
N LYS A 48 4.87 -8.69 -1.78
CA LYS A 48 4.32 -9.89 -1.17
C LYS A 48 3.06 -9.53 -0.38
N ILE A 49 1.94 -10.14 -0.78
CA ILE A 49 0.66 -9.91 -0.10
C ILE A 49 0.52 -10.93 1.03
N LEU A 50 0.22 -10.43 2.22
CA LEU A 50 0.14 -11.25 3.43
C LEU A 50 -1.18 -11.06 4.13
N ASN A 51 -1.66 -12.14 4.75
CA ASN A 51 -2.80 -12.08 5.64
C ASN A 51 -2.35 -11.56 6.99
N ILE A 52 -3.26 -10.91 7.70
CA ILE A 52 -3.02 -10.38 9.03
C ILE A 52 -3.78 -11.23 10.02
N LYS A 53 -3.10 -11.69 11.06
CA LYS A 53 -3.71 -12.51 12.08
C LYS A 53 -4.90 -11.77 12.71
N GLY A 54 -6.04 -12.44 12.76
CA GLY A 54 -7.25 -11.87 13.34
C GLY A 54 -8.07 -11.02 12.38
N GLU A 55 -7.60 -10.84 11.14
CA GLU A 55 -8.31 -10.06 10.13
C GLU A 55 -8.76 -10.94 8.98
N LYS A 56 -9.90 -10.61 8.39
CA LYS A 56 -10.32 -11.23 7.14
C LYS A 56 -9.58 -10.55 6.01
N PRO A 57 -8.91 -11.29 5.12
CA PRO A 57 -8.12 -10.67 4.05
C PRO A 57 -8.99 -10.08 2.96
N LEU A 58 -8.44 -9.09 2.25
CA LEU A 58 -9.03 -8.62 1.00
C LEU A 58 -9.14 -9.80 0.04
N LYS A 59 -10.18 -9.82 -0.77
CA LYS A 59 -10.41 -10.93 -1.71
C LYS A 59 -11.08 -10.43 -2.98
N GLY A 60 -11.08 -11.27 -4.01
CA GLY A 60 -11.76 -11.00 -5.27
C GLY A 60 -11.28 -9.71 -5.91
N LYS A 61 -12.23 -8.91 -6.38
CA LYS A 61 -11.91 -7.66 -7.07
C LYS A 61 -11.18 -6.66 -6.18
N ASN A 62 -11.52 -6.61 -4.89
CA ASN A 62 -10.85 -5.69 -3.97
C ASN A 62 -9.37 -6.05 -3.82
N LEU A 63 -9.04 -7.33 -3.74
CA LEU A 63 -7.65 -7.77 -3.68
C LEU A 63 -6.92 -7.43 -4.98
N SER A 64 -7.54 -7.69 -6.12
CA SER A 64 -6.92 -7.39 -7.41
C SER A 64 -6.71 -5.89 -7.60
N ASP A 65 -7.65 -5.06 -7.16
CA ASP A 65 -7.51 -3.60 -7.21
C ASP A 65 -6.36 -3.13 -6.29
N PHE A 66 -6.24 -3.72 -5.12
CA PHE A 66 -5.16 -3.41 -4.19
C PHE A 66 -3.79 -3.72 -4.82
N ILE A 67 -3.65 -4.91 -5.38
CA ILE A 67 -2.40 -5.33 -6.04
C ILE A 67 -2.07 -4.40 -7.21
N GLU A 68 -3.05 -4.08 -8.04
CA GLU A 68 -2.87 -3.18 -9.18
C GLU A 68 -2.34 -1.82 -8.71
N PHE A 69 -2.95 -1.27 -7.67
CA PHE A 69 -2.52 0.01 -7.12
C PHE A 69 -1.08 -0.06 -6.60
N LEU A 70 -0.76 -1.10 -5.85
CA LEU A 70 0.59 -1.26 -5.29
C LEU A 70 1.65 -1.33 -6.39
N GLU A 71 1.38 -2.06 -7.46
CA GLU A 71 2.33 -2.18 -8.57
C GLU A 71 2.56 -0.85 -9.27
N ARG A 72 1.53 -0.05 -9.42
CA ARG A 72 1.62 1.24 -10.11
C ARG A 72 2.21 2.34 -9.24
N PHE A 73 1.98 2.28 -7.94
CA PHE A 73 2.38 3.34 -7.01
C PHE A 73 3.50 2.92 -6.05
N ALA A 74 4.18 1.80 -6.32
CA ALA A 74 5.20 1.27 -5.43
C ALA A 74 6.24 2.32 -5.04
N ASP A 75 6.81 3.03 -6.00
CA ASP A 75 7.85 4.03 -5.73
C ASP A 75 7.32 5.16 -4.85
N LYS A 76 6.11 5.62 -5.11
CA LYS A 76 5.50 6.71 -4.33
C LYS A 76 5.17 6.25 -2.91
N ILE A 77 4.73 5.02 -2.75
CA ILE A 77 4.45 4.44 -1.43
C ILE A 77 5.75 4.36 -0.63
N ILE A 78 6.83 3.90 -1.25
CA ILE A 78 8.13 3.79 -0.62
C ILE A 78 8.65 5.17 -0.21
N GLU A 79 8.51 6.17 -1.06
CA GLU A 79 8.89 7.55 -0.73
C GLU A 79 8.14 8.05 0.50
N LYS A 80 6.83 7.80 0.56
CA LYS A 80 6.03 8.21 1.72
C LYS A 80 6.46 7.47 2.98
N TRP A 81 6.77 6.17 2.86
CA TRP A 81 7.25 5.38 3.99
C TRP A 81 8.57 5.94 4.53
N ILE A 82 9.51 6.24 3.64
CA ILE A 82 10.81 6.81 4.02
C ILE A 82 10.62 8.19 4.66
N SER A 83 9.79 9.04 4.07
CA SER A 83 9.50 10.36 4.62
C SER A 83 8.96 10.27 6.04
N TYR A 84 8.06 9.33 6.29
CA TYR A 84 7.41 9.19 7.58
C TYR A 84 8.32 8.51 8.62
N PHE A 85 8.90 7.37 8.28
CA PHE A 85 9.65 6.55 9.26
C PHE A 85 11.12 6.92 9.38
N VAL A 86 11.73 7.44 8.32
CA VAL A 86 13.15 7.81 8.33
C VAL A 86 13.35 9.28 8.65
N TYR A 87 12.60 10.14 7.97
CA TYR A 87 12.75 11.59 8.14
C TYR A 87 11.78 12.21 9.13
N HIS A 88 10.84 11.43 9.64
CA HIS A 88 9.84 11.87 10.62
C HIS A 88 9.02 13.07 10.14
N LYS A 89 8.65 13.04 8.86
CA LYS A 89 7.82 14.07 8.24
C LYS A 89 6.39 13.57 8.08
N ASP A 90 5.45 14.50 8.11
CA ASP A 90 4.07 14.18 7.77
C ASP A 90 3.98 13.81 6.30
N VAL A 91 3.03 12.95 5.96
CA VAL A 91 2.81 12.51 4.58
C VAL A 91 1.41 12.91 4.14
N ASP A 92 1.30 13.27 2.85
CA ASP A 92 0.03 13.67 2.27
C ASP A 92 -0.86 12.46 2.03
N PHE A 93 -2.15 12.69 2.14
CA PHE A 93 -3.17 11.71 1.78
C PHE A 93 -3.77 12.08 0.43
N GLU A 94 -3.88 11.09 -0.46
CA GLU A 94 -4.45 11.31 -1.79
C GLU A 94 -5.54 10.29 -2.06
N ARG A 95 -6.68 10.76 -2.57
CA ARG A 95 -7.78 9.91 -2.96
C ARG A 95 -7.84 9.77 -4.47
N ILE A 96 -7.83 8.54 -4.94
CA ILE A 96 -7.94 8.21 -6.35
C ILE A 96 -9.23 7.44 -6.56
N SER A 97 -10.23 8.12 -7.11
CA SER A 97 -11.59 7.58 -7.23
C SER A 97 -11.87 6.96 -8.59
N LYS A 98 -10.95 7.09 -9.53
CA LYS A 98 -11.08 6.47 -10.85
C LYS A 98 -10.03 5.40 -11.03
N ARG A 99 -10.40 4.34 -11.76
CA ARG A 99 -9.48 3.23 -12.03
C ARG A 99 -8.25 3.72 -12.77
N ILE A 100 -7.09 3.26 -12.33
CA ILE A 100 -5.81 3.56 -12.98
C ILE A 100 -5.82 2.94 -14.37
N LYS A 101 -5.41 3.71 -15.37
CA LYS A 101 -5.27 3.21 -16.74
C LYS A 101 -3.82 2.84 -17.01
N TRP A 102 -3.64 1.71 -17.67
CA TRP A 102 -2.32 1.33 -18.15
C TRP A 102 -1.92 2.22 -19.32
N LYS A 103 -0.62 2.41 -19.46
CA LYS A 103 -0.06 3.34 -20.44
C LYS A 103 -0.49 3.05 -21.87
N PHE A 104 -0.73 1.80 -22.19
CA PHE A 104 -1.01 1.36 -23.55
C PHE A 104 -2.44 0.87 -23.77
N GLN A 105 -3.34 1.32 -22.93
CA GLN A 105 -4.76 1.00 -23.09
C GLN A 105 -5.53 2.18 -23.61
#